data_cb23367d712d843c9fd8a044970d7b6c
#
_entry.id   cb23367d712d843c9fd8a044970d7b6c
#
_cell.length_a   1.000
_cell.length_b   1.000
_cell.length_c   1.000
_cell.angle_alpha   90.00
_cell.angle_beta   90.00
_cell.angle_gamma   90.00
#
_symmetry.space_group_name_H-M   'P 1'
#
loop_
_entity.id
_entity.type
_entity.pdbx_description
1 polymer ?
#
loop_
_entity_poly.entity_id
_entity_poly.type
_entity_poly.pdbx_seq_one_letter_code
_entity_poly.pdbx_strand_id
1 'polypeptide(L)'
;MSSPRVERLRAAAYRIPTDRPESDGTLEWDTTTIVVVEVEAGDRRGLGYSYADAGAAGLAGRVLSGAIEGADAMDTRGSWLRMVRAVRNIGRAGIAASAVAAVDAALWDLKARLLDVSLLSLLGAVRDGVEVYGSGGFTSYPVEVLTDQLAGWAGAGIGSVKMKVGRDPRADVDRVLAARRAVGEHVELMVDANGGYDRKQALAQAERFAEHGVSWFEEPVSSDDLDGLRLVRDRAPAGMEVTAGEYGYDLPYFRRMLAAGAVDVLQADATRCAGITGLLGVGALCEAWSIPLSTHTAPALHAQPCCALPAVRHLEWFHDHVRIERLLFDGAPEPVDGRLVPDRSRPGLGLELKYADAQRYLVQEATT
;
A
#
# COMPACT_ATOMS: atom_id res chain seq x y z
N MET A 1 32.28 -1.68 19.25
CA MET A 1 31.48 -2.90 19.38
C MET A 1 31.10 -3.32 17.95
N SER A 2 31.18 -4.60 17.60
CA SER A 2 30.71 -5.08 16.29
C SER A 2 29.17 -4.99 16.25
N SER A 3 28.61 -4.57 15.12
CA SER A 3 27.15 -4.57 14.93
C SER A 3 26.56 -5.99 15.08
N PRO A 4 25.32 -6.11 15.62
CA PRO A 4 24.63 -7.39 15.69
C PRO A 4 24.46 -8.01 14.30
N ARG A 5 24.54 -9.34 14.23
CA ARG A 5 24.34 -10.09 12.99
C ARG A 5 22.91 -10.64 12.95
N VAL A 6 22.32 -10.70 11.76
CA VAL A 6 21.05 -11.39 11.54
C VAL A 6 21.23 -12.86 11.88
N GLU A 7 20.46 -13.36 12.83
CA GLU A 7 20.57 -14.72 13.39
C GLU A 7 19.50 -15.65 12.84
N ARG A 8 18.27 -15.11 12.66
CA ARG A 8 17.11 -15.91 12.32
C ARG A 8 16.08 -15.10 11.54
N LEU A 9 15.39 -15.77 10.64
CA LEU A 9 14.18 -15.27 9.97
C LEU A 9 13.03 -16.25 10.18
N ARG A 10 11.87 -15.74 10.59
CA ARG A 10 10.60 -16.45 10.61
C ARG A 10 9.62 -15.73 9.69
N ALA A 11 8.91 -16.47 8.86
CA ALA A 11 7.86 -15.94 7.99
C ALA A 11 6.59 -16.78 8.15
N ALA A 12 5.44 -16.13 8.32
CA ALA A 12 4.16 -16.80 8.47
C ALA A 12 3.11 -16.12 7.59
N ALA A 13 2.24 -16.88 6.97
CA ALA A 13 1.12 -16.39 6.20
C ALA A 13 -0.19 -16.63 6.94
N TYR A 14 -1.01 -15.61 6.99
CA TYR A 14 -2.32 -15.62 7.64
C TYR A 14 -3.37 -15.26 6.59
N ARG A 15 -4.46 -16.07 6.52
CA ARG A 15 -5.59 -15.83 5.60
C ARG A 15 -6.81 -15.42 6.40
N ILE A 16 -7.24 -14.19 6.21
CA ILE A 16 -8.31 -13.54 6.97
C ILE A 16 -9.52 -13.38 6.05
N PRO A 17 -10.71 -13.92 6.42
CA PRO A 17 -11.93 -13.64 5.68
C PRO A 17 -12.24 -12.15 5.65
N THR A 18 -12.74 -11.64 4.52
CA THR A 18 -13.36 -10.31 4.46
C THR A 18 -14.64 -10.29 5.29
N ASP A 19 -15.08 -9.12 5.73
CA ASP A 19 -16.35 -8.99 6.47
C ASP A 19 -17.57 -9.16 5.55
N ARG A 20 -17.38 -8.91 4.25
CA ARG A 20 -18.32 -9.16 3.16
C ARG A 20 -17.55 -9.56 1.92
N PRO A 21 -18.14 -10.23 0.91
CA PRO A 21 -17.51 -10.39 -0.39
C PRO A 21 -17.15 -9.03 -0.97
N GLU A 22 -15.91 -8.87 -1.39
CA GLU A 22 -15.37 -7.64 -1.95
C GLU A 22 -15.07 -7.84 -3.43
N SER A 23 -15.27 -6.79 -4.24
CA SER A 23 -14.88 -6.80 -5.64
C SER A 23 -14.52 -5.39 -6.14
N ASP A 24 -13.62 -5.36 -7.10
CA ASP A 24 -13.28 -4.16 -7.86
C ASP A 24 -13.84 -4.22 -9.29
N GLY A 25 -13.21 -3.53 -10.24
CA GLY A 25 -13.60 -3.55 -11.65
C GLY A 25 -13.29 -4.90 -12.35
N THR A 26 -12.37 -5.69 -11.82
CA THR A 26 -11.78 -6.85 -12.52
C THR A 26 -11.74 -8.14 -11.70
N LEU A 27 -11.74 -8.06 -10.38
CA LEU A 27 -11.58 -9.20 -9.47
C LEU A 27 -12.64 -9.20 -8.37
N GLU A 28 -12.90 -10.38 -7.79
CA GLU A 28 -13.75 -10.60 -6.62
C GLU A 28 -13.03 -11.53 -5.64
N TRP A 29 -13.13 -11.24 -4.33
CA TRP A 29 -12.49 -12.03 -3.27
C TRP A 29 -13.32 -12.03 -1.99
N ASP A 30 -13.08 -13.03 -1.15
CA ASP A 30 -13.71 -13.21 0.16
C ASP A 30 -12.69 -13.41 1.29
N THR A 31 -11.40 -13.39 0.95
CA THR A 31 -10.30 -13.55 1.90
C THR A 31 -9.09 -12.72 1.47
N THR A 32 -8.36 -12.18 2.43
CA THR A 32 -7.09 -11.48 2.21
C THR A 32 -5.97 -12.21 2.93
N THR A 33 -4.84 -12.41 2.25
CA THR A 33 -3.66 -13.06 2.82
C THR A 33 -2.60 -12.01 3.14
N ILE A 34 -2.11 -12.03 4.38
CA ILE A 34 -0.97 -11.24 4.85
C ILE A 34 0.19 -12.17 5.22
N VAL A 35 1.38 -11.83 4.76
CA VAL A 35 2.64 -12.49 5.12
C VAL A 35 3.37 -11.62 6.11
N VAL A 36 3.59 -12.12 7.30
CA VAL A 36 4.33 -11.45 8.38
C VAL A 36 5.71 -12.08 8.50
N VAL A 37 6.73 -11.24 8.59
CA VAL A 37 8.13 -11.64 8.74
C VAL A 37 8.70 -11.05 10.02
N GLU A 38 9.42 -11.88 10.76
CA GLU A 38 10.21 -11.49 11.92
C GLU A 38 11.69 -11.81 11.65
N VAL A 39 12.56 -10.84 11.95
CA VAL A 39 14.03 -11.01 11.83
C VAL A 39 14.67 -10.73 13.18
N GLU A 40 15.52 -11.62 13.64
CA GLU A 40 16.19 -11.54 14.94
C GLU A 40 17.69 -11.21 14.79
N ALA A 41 18.18 -10.30 15.63
CA ALA A 41 19.60 -10.00 15.79
C ALA A 41 19.87 -9.48 17.21
N GLY A 42 20.82 -10.09 17.90
CA GLY A 42 21.08 -9.81 19.31
C GLY A 42 19.86 -10.10 20.18
N ASP A 43 19.45 -9.15 21.00
CA ASP A 43 18.27 -9.28 21.86
C ASP A 43 16.99 -8.65 21.26
N ARG A 44 17.01 -8.28 19.99
CA ARG A 44 15.91 -7.57 19.35
C ARG A 44 15.32 -8.38 18.19
N ARG A 45 14.03 -8.13 17.96
CA ARG A 45 13.27 -8.67 16.83
C ARG A 45 12.62 -7.53 16.06
N GLY A 46 12.79 -7.54 14.74
CA GLY A 46 12.10 -6.64 13.82
C GLY A 46 10.92 -7.32 13.15
N LEU A 47 9.85 -6.57 12.94
CA LEU A 47 8.59 -6.98 12.31
C LEU A 47 8.41 -6.29 10.96
N GLY A 48 8.02 -7.06 9.95
CA GLY A 48 7.58 -6.52 8.65
C GLY A 48 6.49 -7.39 8.06
N TYR A 49 5.74 -6.87 7.11
CA TYR A 49 4.68 -7.63 6.45
C TYR A 49 4.43 -7.19 5.01
N SER A 50 3.72 -8.03 4.27
CA SER A 50 3.25 -7.76 2.93
C SER A 50 1.90 -8.44 2.70
N TYR A 51 1.02 -7.80 1.95
CA TYR A 51 -0.20 -8.44 1.45
C TYR A 51 0.14 -9.18 0.15
N ALA A 52 0.22 -10.52 0.27
CA ALA A 52 0.66 -11.38 -0.82
C ALA A 52 0.16 -12.81 -0.63
N ASP A 53 0.25 -13.62 -1.67
CA ASP A 53 0.00 -15.07 -1.56
C ASP A 53 0.94 -15.73 -0.54
N ALA A 54 0.47 -16.78 0.11
CA ALA A 54 1.22 -17.54 1.11
C ALA A 54 2.58 -18.04 0.60
N GLY A 55 2.73 -18.24 -0.72
CA GLY A 55 4.01 -18.57 -1.37
C GLY A 55 5.13 -17.58 -1.05
N ALA A 56 4.81 -16.32 -0.74
CA ALA A 56 5.81 -15.32 -0.34
C ALA A 56 6.47 -15.66 1.01
N ALA A 57 5.74 -16.24 1.98
CA ALA A 57 6.32 -16.72 3.23
C ALA A 57 7.33 -17.85 2.98
N GLY A 58 6.97 -18.81 2.09
CA GLY A 58 7.88 -19.88 1.69
C GLY A 58 9.13 -19.37 0.97
N LEU A 59 9.02 -18.32 0.15
CA LEU A 59 10.15 -17.68 -0.53
C LEU A 59 11.05 -16.96 0.49
N ALA A 60 10.47 -16.23 1.43
CA ALA A 60 11.21 -15.56 2.50
C ALA A 60 12.04 -16.54 3.31
N GLY A 61 11.44 -17.65 3.77
CA GLY A 61 12.14 -18.66 4.57
C GLY A 61 13.19 -19.49 3.80
N ARG A 62 12.94 -19.83 2.52
CA ARG A 62 13.86 -20.72 1.78
C ARG A 62 14.94 -20.00 0.98
N VAL A 63 14.70 -18.78 0.52
CA VAL A 63 15.62 -18.07 -0.39
C VAL A 63 16.17 -16.81 0.25
N LEU A 64 15.31 -15.96 0.83
CA LEU A 64 15.74 -14.66 1.33
C LEU A 64 16.49 -14.78 2.65
N SER A 65 16.12 -15.74 3.51
CA SER A 65 16.87 -16.02 4.74
C SER A 65 18.35 -16.27 4.48
N GLY A 66 18.70 -17.14 3.52
CA GLY A 66 20.09 -17.41 3.15
C GLY A 66 20.83 -16.19 2.55
N ALA A 67 20.09 -15.19 2.06
CA ALA A 67 20.69 -13.97 1.54
C ALA A 67 21.05 -12.96 2.66
N ILE A 68 20.43 -13.06 3.84
CA ILE A 68 20.61 -12.10 4.94
C ILE A 68 21.19 -12.69 6.21
N GLU A 69 21.15 -14.00 6.40
CA GLU A 69 21.73 -14.67 7.56
C GLU A 69 23.22 -14.33 7.71
N GLY A 70 23.65 -14.01 8.92
CA GLY A 70 25.01 -13.54 9.23
C GLY A 70 25.31 -12.12 8.71
N ALA A 71 24.38 -11.45 8.05
CA ALA A 71 24.54 -10.07 7.60
C ALA A 71 24.54 -9.10 8.81
N ASP A 72 25.17 -7.95 8.61
CA ASP A 72 25.09 -6.85 9.57
C ASP A 72 23.65 -6.31 9.61
N ALA A 73 23.00 -6.33 10.80
CA ALA A 73 21.62 -5.87 10.96
C ALA A 73 21.48 -4.35 10.72
N MET A 74 22.57 -3.59 10.76
CA MET A 74 22.58 -2.18 10.47
C MET A 74 22.63 -1.87 8.97
N ASP A 75 22.97 -2.88 8.12
CA ASP A 75 23.17 -2.72 6.67
C ASP A 75 21.92 -3.13 5.87
N THR A 76 20.80 -2.43 6.09
CA THR A 76 19.50 -2.71 5.46
C THR A 76 19.58 -2.69 3.93
N ARG A 77 20.21 -1.64 3.34
CA ARG A 77 20.35 -1.53 1.87
C ARG A 77 21.21 -2.63 1.25
N GLY A 78 22.29 -3.03 1.95
CA GLY A 78 23.13 -4.14 1.51
C GLY A 78 22.37 -5.46 1.52
N SER A 79 21.58 -5.72 2.57
CA SER A 79 20.67 -6.87 2.68
C SER A 79 19.61 -6.86 1.60
N TRP A 80 18.95 -5.74 1.38
CA TRP A 80 17.98 -5.54 0.29
C TRP A 80 18.58 -5.91 -1.07
N LEU A 81 19.77 -5.41 -1.38
CA LEU A 81 20.44 -5.70 -2.66
C LEU A 81 20.79 -7.18 -2.82
N ARG A 82 21.19 -7.87 -1.73
CA ARG A 82 21.43 -9.32 -1.74
C ARG A 82 20.14 -10.07 -2.02
N MET A 83 19.03 -9.71 -1.39
CA MET A 83 17.71 -10.32 -1.62
C MET A 83 17.23 -10.13 -3.07
N VAL A 84 17.31 -8.91 -3.61
CA VAL A 84 16.97 -8.63 -5.02
C VAL A 84 17.82 -9.46 -6.00
N ARG A 85 19.10 -9.67 -5.71
CA ARG A 85 19.98 -10.55 -6.51
C ARG A 85 19.61 -12.02 -6.39
N ALA A 86 19.24 -12.48 -5.19
CA ALA A 86 18.86 -13.88 -4.95
C ALA A 86 17.61 -14.28 -5.76
N VAL A 87 16.67 -13.36 -5.98
CA VAL A 87 15.43 -13.65 -6.75
C VAL A 87 15.56 -13.40 -8.26
N ARG A 88 16.75 -13.02 -8.76
CA ARG A 88 16.95 -12.64 -10.17
C ARG A 88 16.43 -13.67 -11.17
N ASN A 89 16.71 -14.95 -10.91
CA ASN A 89 16.41 -16.04 -11.85
C ASN A 89 15.01 -16.65 -11.65
N ILE A 90 14.30 -16.26 -10.60
CA ILE A 90 12.94 -16.76 -10.32
C ILE A 90 11.86 -15.69 -10.55
N GLY A 91 12.25 -14.51 -11.03
CA GLY A 91 11.36 -13.37 -11.27
C GLY A 91 11.33 -12.38 -10.10
N ARG A 92 11.50 -11.10 -10.41
CA ARG A 92 11.53 -10.03 -9.39
C ARG A 92 10.15 -9.47 -9.07
N ALA A 93 9.33 -9.27 -10.09
CA ALA A 93 7.97 -8.74 -9.94
C ALA A 93 7.03 -9.76 -9.26
N GLY A 94 5.97 -9.26 -8.64
CA GLY A 94 4.96 -10.10 -7.98
C GLY A 94 5.46 -10.68 -6.65
N ILE A 95 5.22 -11.97 -6.42
CA ILE A 95 5.49 -12.67 -5.15
C ILE A 95 6.90 -12.42 -4.61
N ALA A 96 7.91 -12.41 -5.50
CA ALA A 96 9.29 -12.20 -5.06
C ALA A 96 9.53 -10.80 -4.51
N ALA A 97 9.00 -9.76 -5.15
CA ALA A 97 9.08 -8.39 -4.65
C ALA A 97 8.31 -8.22 -3.33
N SER A 98 7.14 -8.84 -3.20
CA SER A 98 6.35 -8.82 -1.97
C SER A 98 7.06 -9.56 -0.82
N ALA A 99 7.72 -10.69 -1.09
CA ALA A 99 8.55 -11.37 -0.08
C ALA A 99 9.75 -10.49 0.34
N VAL A 100 10.45 -9.87 -0.61
CA VAL A 100 11.53 -8.91 -0.32
C VAL A 100 11.00 -7.74 0.49
N ALA A 101 9.80 -7.25 0.19
CA ALA A 101 9.16 -6.14 0.89
C ALA A 101 8.93 -6.43 2.38
N ALA A 102 8.36 -7.60 2.69
CA ALA A 102 8.14 -8.00 4.09
C ALA A 102 9.45 -8.13 4.87
N VAL A 103 10.49 -8.73 4.25
CA VAL A 103 11.81 -8.89 4.91
C VAL A 103 12.52 -7.54 5.05
N ASP A 104 12.46 -6.66 4.04
CA ASP A 104 13.06 -5.33 4.09
C ASP A 104 12.43 -4.47 5.19
N ALA A 105 11.10 -4.51 5.31
CA ALA A 105 10.38 -3.82 6.37
C ALA A 105 10.82 -4.34 7.76
N ALA A 106 10.94 -5.66 7.93
CA ALA A 106 11.44 -6.25 9.17
C ALA A 106 12.87 -5.84 9.51
N LEU A 107 13.75 -5.72 8.50
CA LEU A 107 15.13 -5.26 8.69
C LEU A 107 15.20 -3.77 9.07
N TRP A 108 14.35 -2.93 8.51
CA TRP A 108 14.25 -1.52 8.90
C TRP A 108 13.70 -1.35 10.32
N ASP A 109 12.67 -2.12 10.68
CA ASP A 109 12.11 -2.16 12.02
C ASP A 109 13.15 -2.63 13.05
N LEU A 110 13.86 -3.73 12.74
CA LEU A 110 14.94 -4.26 13.57
C LEU A 110 16.05 -3.22 13.81
N LYS A 111 16.51 -2.57 12.76
CA LYS A 111 17.53 -1.53 12.86
C LYS A 111 17.11 -0.40 13.77
N ALA A 112 15.88 0.08 13.64
CA ALA A 112 15.34 1.13 14.49
C ALA A 112 15.20 0.68 15.95
N ARG A 113 14.76 -0.57 16.20
CA ARG A 113 14.68 -1.18 17.54
C ARG A 113 16.05 -1.38 18.17
N LEU A 114 17.06 -1.76 17.42
CA LEU A 114 18.45 -1.88 17.90
C LEU A 114 19.03 -0.53 18.32
N LEU A 115 18.58 0.55 17.72
CA LEU A 115 18.95 1.93 18.04
C LEU A 115 18.03 2.57 19.09
N ASP A 116 16.97 1.87 19.50
CA ASP A 116 15.93 2.34 20.43
C ASP A 116 15.26 3.66 19.97
N VAL A 117 14.98 3.77 18.66
CA VAL A 117 14.30 4.92 18.06
C VAL A 117 13.12 4.47 17.20
N SER A 118 12.13 5.36 16.97
CA SER A 118 11.10 5.09 15.97
C SER A 118 11.71 5.07 14.57
N LEU A 119 11.09 4.32 13.64
CA LEU A 119 11.53 4.29 12.25
C LEU A 119 11.55 5.69 11.63
N LEU A 120 10.54 6.52 11.93
CA LEU A 120 10.50 7.91 11.46
C LEU A 120 11.69 8.73 11.94
N SER A 121 12.10 8.54 13.20
CA SER A 121 13.29 9.22 13.74
C SER A 121 14.58 8.76 13.04
N LEU A 122 14.64 7.48 12.67
CA LEU A 122 15.78 6.94 11.92
C LEU A 122 15.83 7.45 10.47
N LEU A 123 14.68 7.61 9.80
CA LEU A 123 14.59 8.07 8.41
C LEU A 123 14.75 9.58 8.29
N GLY A 124 14.38 10.35 9.32
CA GLY A 124 14.34 11.81 9.31
C GLY A 124 12.98 12.35 8.84
N ALA A 125 12.23 12.91 9.78
CA ALA A 125 10.88 13.43 9.51
C ALA A 125 10.92 14.74 8.72
N VAL A 126 10.07 14.88 7.71
CA VAL A 126 9.76 16.14 7.02
C VAL A 126 8.38 16.67 7.42
N ARG A 127 7.55 15.82 8.06
CA ARG A 127 6.23 16.16 8.64
C ARG A 127 5.89 15.24 9.81
N ASP A 128 4.94 15.65 10.64
CA ASP A 128 4.54 14.89 11.83
C ASP A 128 3.46 13.83 11.54
N GLY A 129 2.70 13.99 10.48
CA GLY A 129 1.63 13.08 10.07
C GLY A 129 1.23 13.31 8.63
N VAL A 130 0.44 12.40 8.06
CA VAL A 130 0.00 12.40 6.66
C VAL A 130 -1.52 12.32 6.62
N GLU A 131 -2.14 13.10 5.72
CA GLU A 131 -3.57 13.00 5.41
C GLU A 131 -3.91 11.60 4.90
N VAL A 132 -5.13 11.12 5.20
CA VAL A 132 -5.62 9.85 4.67
C VAL A 132 -6.86 10.06 3.81
N TYR A 133 -7.08 9.16 2.85
CA TYR A 133 -8.36 9.04 2.18
C TYR A 133 -8.98 7.69 2.48
N GLY A 134 -10.31 7.68 2.79
CA GLY A 134 -11.06 6.45 3.04
C GLY A 134 -11.25 5.67 1.75
N SER A 135 -10.90 4.40 1.71
CA SER A 135 -10.95 3.57 0.50
C SER A 135 -11.66 2.24 0.73
N GLY A 136 -12.59 1.95 -0.15
CA GLY A 136 -13.45 0.77 -0.18
C GLY A 136 -14.50 0.92 -1.25
N GLY A 137 -15.81 0.96 -0.86
CA GLY A 137 -16.89 1.19 -1.81
C GLY A 137 -16.91 0.16 -2.93
N PHE A 138 -16.68 -1.12 -2.59
CA PHE A 138 -16.50 -2.22 -3.53
C PHE A 138 -17.70 -2.37 -4.48
N THR A 139 -17.42 -2.85 -5.70
CA THR A 139 -18.46 -3.02 -6.73
C THR A 139 -19.51 -4.07 -6.35
N SER A 140 -19.18 -4.99 -5.44
CA SER A 140 -20.09 -5.98 -4.85
C SER A 140 -21.08 -5.39 -3.82
N TYR A 141 -20.81 -4.17 -3.33
CA TYR A 141 -21.65 -3.58 -2.30
C TYR A 141 -22.97 -3.03 -2.86
N PRO A 142 -24.12 -3.33 -2.23
CA PRO A 142 -25.35 -2.57 -2.44
C PRO A 142 -25.11 -1.08 -2.22
N VAL A 143 -25.90 -0.23 -2.88
CA VAL A 143 -25.73 1.22 -2.83
C VAL A 143 -25.80 1.76 -1.39
N GLU A 144 -26.66 1.19 -0.55
CA GLU A 144 -26.82 1.58 0.85
C GLU A 144 -25.53 1.33 1.64
N VAL A 145 -24.89 0.16 1.45
CA VAL A 145 -23.63 -0.20 2.12
C VAL A 145 -22.48 0.71 1.65
N LEU A 146 -22.42 0.98 0.33
CA LEU A 146 -21.48 1.91 -0.27
C LEU A 146 -21.61 3.30 0.37
N THR A 147 -22.81 3.86 0.36
CA THR A 147 -23.07 5.23 0.85
C THR A 147 -22.82 5.36 2.34
N ASP A 148 -23.21 4.38 3.15
CA ASP A 148 -22.98 4.34 4.59
C ASP A 148 -21.47 4.31 4.92
N GLN A 149 -20.70 3.50 4.17
CA GLN A 149 -19.25 3.42 4.37
C GLN A 149 -18.57 4.75 4.07
N LEU A 150 -18.85 5.36 2.91
CA LEU A 150 -18.23 6.62 2.51
C LEU A 150 -18.65 7.78 3.44
N ALA A 151 -19.94 7.87 3.79
CA ALA A 151 -20.44 8.87 4.72
C ALA A 151 -19.86 8.69 6.13
N GLY A 152 -19.62 7.44 6.55
CA GLY A 152 -18.96 7.12 7.81
C GLY A 152 -17.55 7.70 7.90
N TRP A 153 -16.75 7.59 6.84
CA TRP A 153 -15.41 8.20 6.78
C TRP A 153 -15.46 9.72 6.74
N ALA A 154 -16.36 10.29 5.94
CA ALA A 154 -16.57 11.73 5.90
C ALA A 154 -16.98 12.28 7.29
N GLY A 155 -17.90 11.58 7.98
CA GLY A 155 -18.32 11.92 9.34
C GLY A 155 -17.22 11.77 10.40
N ALA A 156 -16.21 10.93 10.16
CA ALA A 156 -15.02 10.78 10.99
C ALA A 156 -13.92 11.82 10.66
N GLY A 157 -14.22 12.82 9.81
CA GLY A 157 -13.30 13.91 9.47
C GLY A 157 -12.32 13.58 8.34
N ILE A 158 -12.49 12.47 7.61
CA ILE A 158 -11.67 12.16 6.43
C ILE A 158 -12.19 12.97 5.24
N GLY A 159 -11.34 13.85 4.70
CA GLY A 159 -11.71 14.82 3.66
C GLY A 159 -11.81 14.26 2.25
N SER A 160 -11.34 13.02 2.00
CA SER A 160 -11.34 12.38 0.68
C SER A 160 -11.77 10.92 0.80
N VAL A 161 -12.62 10.44 -0.11
CA VAL A 161 -13.07 9.04 -0.12
C VAL A 161 -13.01 8.46 -1.53
N LYS A 162 -12.65 7.18 -1.62
CA LYS A 162 -12.50 6.44 -2.88
C LYS A 162 -13.45 5.24 -2.93
N MET A 163 -14.10 5.05 -4.07
CA MET A 163 -14.95 3.91 -4.36
C MET A 163 -14.50 3.16 -5.62
N LYS A 164 -14.83 1.87 -5.69
CA LYS A 164 -14.54 1.03 -6.86
C LYS A 164 -15.64 1.17 -7.92
N VAL A 165 -15.19 1.21 -9.18
CA VAL A 165 -16.02 1.26 -10.41
C VAL A 165 -15.47 0.27 -11.44
N GLY A 166 -16.07 0.19 -12.64
CA GLY A 166 -15.54 -0.57 -13.77
C GLY A 166 -16.15 -1.95 -13.97
N ARG A 167 -16.83 -2.54 -12.98
CA ARG A 167 -17.48 -3.85 -13.12
C ARG A 167 -18.76 -3.80 -13.97
N ASP A 168 -19.57 -2.75 -13.79
CA ASP A 168 -20.73 -2.47 -14.61
C ASP A 168 -20.72 -0.99 -15.06
N PRO A 169 -20.10 -0.68 -16.20
CA PRO A 169 -19.96 0.69 -16.67
C PRO A 169 -21.28 1.47 -16.85
N ARG A 170 -22.42 0.76 -16.92
CA ARG A 170 -23.74 1.38 -17.03
C ARG A 170 -24.28 1.83 -15.68
N ALA A 171 -23.99 1.08 -14.63
CA ALA A 171 -24.42 1.39 -13.26
C ALA A 171 -23.47 2.34 -12.53
N ASP A 172 -22.21 2.49 -12.98
CA ASP A 172 -21.17 3.22 -12.28
C ASP A 172 -21.53 4.68 -12.02
N VAL A 173 -22.14 5.36 -13.00
CA VAL A 173 -22.54 6.78 -12.87
C VAL A 173 -23.60 6.96 -11.77
N ASP A 174 -24.58 6.06 -11.70
CA ASP A 174 -25.63 6.13 -10.67
C ASP A 174 -25.04 5.86 -9.27
N ARG A 175 -24.08 4.95 -9.18
CA ARG A 175 -23.35 4.66 -7.94
C ARG A 175 -22.50 5.87 -7.49
N VAL A 176 -21.80 6.51 -8.42
CA VAL A 176 -21.01 7.73 -8.15
C VAL A 176 -21.93 8.87 -7.69
N LEU A 177 -23.08 9.08 -8.35
CA LEU A 177 -24.07 10.07 -7.95
C LEU A 177 -24.61 9.81 -6.53
N ALA A 178 -24.88 8.52 -6.19
CA ALA A 178 -25.32 8.14 -4.84
C ALA A 178 -24.23 8.43 -3.80
N ALA A 179 -22.98 8.10 -4.10
CA ALA A 179 -21.83 8.39 -3.26
C ALA A 179 -21.66 9.90 -3.03
N ARG A 180 -21.70 10.71 -4.09
CA ARG A 180 -21.61 12.19 -4.01
C ARG A 180 -22.70 12.77 -3.10
N ARG A 181 -23.94 12.31 -3.24
CA ARG A 181 -25.06 12.75 -2.39
C ARG A 181 -24.84 12.40 -0.91
N ALA A 182 -24.24 11.24 -0.64
CA ALA A 182 -24.01 10.76 0.72
C ALA A 182 -22.87 11.53 1.43
N VAL A 183 -21.79 11.86 0.72
CA VAL A 183 -20.63 12.54 1.30
C VAL A 183 -20.72 14.07 1.26
N GLY A 184 -21.63 14.63 0.45
CA GLY A 184 -21.76 16.08 0.26
C GLY A 184 -20.70 16.65 -0.69
N GLU A 185 -20.74 17.97 -0.93
CA GLU A 185 -19.90 18.63 -1.93
C GLU A 185 -18.48 18.98 -1.44
N HIS A 186 -18.24 18.96 -0.12
CA HIS A 186 -16.96 19.36 0.47
C HIS A 186 -15.95 18.21 0.60
N VAL A 187 -16.42 16.98 0.47
CA VAL A 187 -15.56 15.77 0.52
C VAL A 187 -15.09 15.46 -0.89
N GLU A 188 -13.80 15.27 -1.06
CA GLU A 188 -13.23 14.84 -2.34
C GLU A 188 -13.69 13.43 -2.67
N LEU A 189 -14.27 13.24 -3.86
CA LEU A 189 -14.72 11.94 -4.33
C LEU A 189 -13.77 11.40 -5.40
N MET A 190 -13.23 10.23 -5.13
CA MET A 190 -12.27 9.50 -5.95
C MET A 190 -12.90 8.21 -6.48
N VAL A 191 -12.53 7.80 -7.68
CA VAL A 191 -12.93 6.51 -8.25
C VAL A 191 -11.72 5.69 -8.68
N ASP A 192 -11.85 4.37 -8.59
CA ASP A 192 -10.84 3.41 -9.00
C ASP A 192 -11.48 2.30 -9.85
N ALA A 193 -11.03 2.18 -11.10
CA ALA A 193 -11.53 1.17 -12.04
C ALA A 193 -10.68 -0.10 -12.09
N ASN A 194 -9.51 -0.14 -11.45
CA ASN A 194 -8.59 -1.29 -11.48
C ASN A 194 -8.37 -1.85 -12.91
N GLY A 195 -8.26 -0.96 -13.90
CA GLY A 195 -8.08 -1.32 -15.30
C GLY A 195 -9.33 -1.86 -16.01
N GLY A 196 -10.51 -1.70 -15.40
CA GLY A 196 -11.76 -2.32 -15.88
C GLY A 196 -12.34 -1.72 -17.17
N TYR A 197 -11.88 -0.55 -17.64
CA TYR A 197 -12.36 0.06 -18.87
C TYR A 197 -11.37 -0.09 -20.03
N ASP A 198 -11.88 -0.09 -21.26
CA ASP A 198 -11.08 0.26 -22.42
C ASP A 198 -10.86 1.78 -22.53
N ARG A 199 -9.92 2.20 -23.39
CA ARG A 199 -9.56 3.62 -23.55
C ARG A 199 -10.75 4.53 -23.89
N LYS A 200 -11.73 4.06 -24.67
CA LYS A 200 -12.91 4.82 -25.08
C LYS A 200 -13.94 4.89 -23.97
N GLN A 201 -14.13 3.79 -23.26
CA GLN A 201 -15.00 3.75 -22.08
C GLN A 201 -14.45 4.66 -20.99
N ALA A 202 -13.14 4.60 -20.69
CA ALA A 202 -12.48 5.43 -19.70
C ALA A 202 -12.68 6.93 -19.99
N LEU A 203 -12.50 7.38 -21.25
CA LEU A 203 -12.74 8.76 -21.62
C LEU A 203 -14.23 9.16 -21.46
N ALA A 204 -15.16 8.30 -21.85
CA ALA A 204 -16.59 8.57 -21.70
C ALA A 204 -17.03 8.61 -20.24
N GLN A 205 -16.43 7.77 -19.38
CA GLN A 205 -16.72 7.78 -17.93
C GLN A 205 -16.08 8.97 -17.24
N ALA A 206 -14.88 9.39 -17.63
CA ALA A 206 -14.23 10.58 -17.09
C ALA A 206 -15.11 11.81 -17.21
N GLU A 207 -15.72 12.05 -18.38
CA GLU A 207 -16.66 13.17 -18.59
C GLU A 207 -17.86 13.06 -17.63
N ARG A 208 -18.49 11.90 -17.53
CA ARG A 208 -19.65 11.67 -16.66
C ARG A 208 -19.33 11.79 -15.18
N PHE A 209 -18.18 11.27 -14.75
CA PHE A 209 -17.76 11.33 -13.35
C PHE A 209 -17.43 12.76 -12.94
N ALA A 210 -16.86 13.55 -13.84
CA ALA A 210 -16.58 14.97 -13.60
C ALA A 210 -17.85 15.78 -13.34
N GLU A 211 -19.00 15.45 -13.99
CA GLU A 211 -20.32 16.08 -13.73
C GLU A 211 -20.76 15.91 -12.27
N HIS A 212 -20.20 14.91 -11.57
CA HIS A 212 -20.48 14.62 -10.15
C HIS A 212 -19.31 14.98 -9.22
N GLY A 213 -18.37 15.81 -9.71
CA GLY A 213 -17.26 16.33 -8.93
C GLY A 213 -16.20 15.29 -8.56
N VAL A 214 -16.05 14.22 -9.34
CA VAL A 214 -14.93 13.28 -9.17
C VAL A 214 -13.64 13.97 -9.63
N SER A 215 -12.63 13.99 -8.76
CA SER A 215 -11.35 14.67 -8.97
C SER A 215 -10.16 13.72 -9.17
N TRP A 216 -10.37 12.42 -8.98
CA TRP A 216 -9.35 11.38 -9.05
C TRP A 216 -9.89 10.14 -9.77
N PHE A 217 -9.19 9.71 -10.81
CA PHE A 217 -9.52 8.52 -11.58
C PHE A 217 -8.33 7.56 -11.60
N GLU A 218 -8.40 6.57 -10.73
CA GLU A 218 -7.36 5.56 -10.55
C GLU A 218 -7.55 4.44 -11.56
N GLU A 219 -6.45 4.03 -12.18
CA GLU A 219 -6.37 2.96 -13.17
C GLU A 219 -7.59 2.90 -14.12
N PRO A 220 -7.90 4.02 -14.83
CA PRO A 220 -9.01 4.02 -15.78
C PRO A 220 -8.90 2.94 -16.86
N VAL A 221 -7.68 2.57 -17.20
CA VAL A 221 -7.30 1.46 -18.07
C VAL A 221 -6.20 0.64 -17.38
N SER A 222 -5.86 -0.54 -17.92
CA SER A 222 -4.79 -1.38 -17.37
C SER A 222 -3.51 -0.58 -17.10
N SER A 223 -2.90 -0.80 -15.93
CA SER A 223 -1.61 -0.21 -15.57
C SER A 223 -0.44 -0.62 -16.48
N ASP A 224 -0.60 -1.65 -17.28
CA ASP A 224 0.34 -2.04 -18.33
C ASP A 224 0.19 -1.19 -19.60
N ASP A 225 -0.95 -0.49 -19.77
CA ASP A 225 -1.23 0.37 -20.92
C ASP A 225 -0.83 1.83 -20.63
N LEU A 226 0.48 2.09 -20.58
CA LEU A 226 1.01 3.43 -20.30
C LEU A 226 0.54 4.50 -21.30
N ASP A 227 0.39 4.14 -22.58
CA ASP A 227 -0.13 5.04 -23.61
C ASP A 227 -1.62 5.34 -23.40
N GLY A 228 -2.38 4.35 -22.92
CA GLY A 228 -3.78 4.50 -22.57
C GLY A 228 -3.98 5.40 -21.33
N LEU A 229 -3.19 5.18 -20.28
CA LEU A 229 -3.18 6.04 -19.11
C LEU A 229 -2.86 7.47 -19.49
N ARG A 230 -1.80 7.70 -20.28
CA ARG A 230 -1.45 9.02 -20.78
C ARG A 230 -2.57 9.65 -21.61
N LEU A 231 -3.20 8.86 -22.51
CA LEU A 231 -4.31 9.36 -23.32
C LEU A 231 -5.47 9.85 -22.44
N VAL A 232 -5.83 9.08 -21.41
CA VAL A 232 -6.92 9.47 -20.49
C VAL A 232 -6.51 10.70 -19.70
N ARG A 233 -5.29 10.73 -19.14
CA ARG A 233 -4.72 11.85 -18.40
C ARG A 233 -4.76 13.15 -19.21
N ASP A 234 -4.30 13.10 -20.46
CA ASP A 234 -4.22 14.29 -21.35
C ASP A 234 -5.61 14.77 -21.85
N ARG A 235 -6.65 13.95 -21.71
CA ARG A 235 -8.01 14.20 -22.22
C ARG A 235 -9.09 14.24 -21.14
N ALA A 236 -8.79 13.83 -19.92
CA ALA A 236 -9.74 13.95 -18.82
C ALA A 236 -10.13 15.41 -18.57
N PRO A 237 -11.34 15.67 -18.07
CA PRO A 237 -11.78 17.01 -17.72
C PRO A 237 -10.81 17.71 -16.76
N ALA A 238 -10.63 19.01 -16.90
CA ALA A 238 -9.79 19.80 -16.01
C ALA A 238 -10.25 19.63 -14.55
N GLY A 239 -9.32 19.31 -13.64
CA GLY A 239 -9.61 19.04 -12.24
C GLY A 239 -9.75 17.56 -11.90
N MET A 240 -9.67 16.65 -12.89
CA MET A 240 -9.60 15.21 -12.65
C MET A 240 -8.16 14.73 -12.89
N GLU A 241 -7.53 14.20 -11.84
CA GLU A 241 -6.20 13.60 -11.91
C GLU A 241 -6.29 12.12 -12.23
N VAL A 242 -5.43 11.64 -13.14
CA VAL A 242 -5.28 10.21 -13.44
C VAL A 242 -4.12 9.64 -12.64
N THR A 243 -4.35 8.49 -12.00
CA THR A 243 -3.39 7.88 -11.10
C THR A 243 -3.24 6.38 -11.38
N ALA A 244 -2.07 5.86 -11.11
CA ALA A 244 -1.74 4.44 -11.15
C ALA A 244 -0.41 4.19 -10.46
N GLY A 245 -0.05 2.91 -10.23
CA GLY A 245 1.25 2.53 -9.70
C GLY A 245 1.23 1.41 -8.68
N GLU A 246 0.07 0.96 -8.23
CA GLU A 246 -0.06 -0.10 -7.23
C GLU A 246 0.61 -1.42 -7.66
N TYR A 247 0.69 -1.70 -8.95
CA TYR A 247 1.40 -2.86 -9.53
C TYR A 247 2.88 -2.60 -9.80
N GLY A 248 3.46 -1.56 -9.22
CA GLY A 248 4.89 -1.26 -9.29
C GLY A 248 5.71 -2.11 -8.32
N TYR A 249 6.52 -3.03 -8.86
CA TYR A 249 7.33 -3.94 -8.06
C TYR A 249 8.82 -3.57 -8.01
N ASP A 250 9.26 -2.62 -8.85
CA ASP A 250 10.65 -2.17 -8.88
C ASP A 250 10.79 -0.74 -9.44
N LEU A 251 11.91 -0.09 -9.14
CA LEU A 251 12.18 1.27 -9.61
C LEU A 251 12.14 1.43 -11.14
N PRO A 252 12.59 0.46 -11.97
CA PRO A 252 12.42 0.53 -13.43
C PRO A 252 10.96 0.65 -13.89
N TYR A 253 10.01 0.04 -13.20
CA TYR A 253 8.58 0.20 -13.48
C TYR A 253 8.14 1.64 -13.29
N PHE A 254 8.38 2.22 -12.13
CA PHE A 254 8.00 3.60 -11.80
C PHE A 254 8.67 4.62 -12.73
N ARG A 255 9.97 4.42 -13.04
CA ARG A 255 10.66 5.25 -14.02
C ARG A 255 9.97 5.23 -15.38
N ARG A 256 9.54 4.06 -15.88
CA ARG A 256 8.82 3.96 -17.17
C ARG A 256 7.49 4.69 -17.12
N MET A 257 6.72 4.54 -16.05
CA MET A 257 5.43 5.21 -15.86
C MET A 257 5.58 6.74 -15.86
N LEU A 258 6.54 7.26 -15.10
CA LEU A 258 6.86 8.68 -15.07
C LEU A 258 7.38 9.20 -16.42
N ALA A 259 8.29 8.48 -17.07
CA ALA A 259 8.83 8.85 -18.37
C ALA A 259 7.77 8.85 -19.49
N ALA A 260 6.76 7.98 -19.40
CA ALA A 260 5.63 7.98 -20.32
C ALA A 260 4.66 9.15 -20.08
N GLY A 261 4.78 9.87 -18.95
CA GLY A 261 3.80 10.87 -18.53
C GLY A 261 2.41 10.26 -18.33
N ALA A 262 2.37 9.06 -17.75
CA ALA A 262 1.15 8.25 -17.68
C ALA A 262 0.19 8.71 -16.57
N VAL A 263 0.69 9.43 -15.55
CA VAL A 263 -0.08 9.80 -14.35
C VAL A 263 0.16 11.25 -13.92
N ASP A 264 -0.80 11.83 -13.22
CA ASP A 264 -0.70 13.09 -12.50
C ASP A 264 -0.20 12.87 -11.07
N VAL A 265 -0.59 11.75 -10.45
CA VAL A 265 -0.12 11.30 -9.14
C VAL A 265 0.34 9.85 -9.27
N LEU A 266 1.56 9.57 -8.82
CA LEU A 266 2.08 8.20 -8.79
C LEU A 266 1.61 7.50 -7.52
N GLN A 267 1.22 6.23 -7.63
CA GLN A 267 0.97 5.39 -6.47
C GLN A 267 2.11 4.40 -6.26
N ALA A 268 2.38 4.09 -4.99
CA ALA A 268 3.31 3.03 -4.63
C ALA A 268 2.85 2.31 -3.35
N ASP A 269 3.21 1.04 -3.26
CA ASP A 269 2.91 0.18 -2.13
C ASP A 269 4.20 -0.43 -1.60
N ALA A 270 4.56 -0.10 -0.35
CA ALA A 270 5.74 -0.65 0.31
C ALA A 270 5.66 -2.17 0.44
N THR A 271 4.45 -2.75 0.46
CA THR A 271 4.27 -4.22 0.49
C THR A 271 4.54 -4.89 -0.87
N ARG A 272 4.57 -4.10 -1.97
CA ARG A 272 4.79 -4.57 -3.35
C ARG A 272 6.11 -4.10 -3.96
N CYS A 273 6.50 -2.84 -3.73
CA CYS A 273 7.66 -2.22 -4.39
C CYS A 273 9.02 -2.59 -3.76
N ALA A 274 9.12 -3.79 -3.23
CA ALA A 274 10.30 -4.34 -2.55
C ALA A 274 10.65 -3.60 -1.23
N GLY A 275 9.64 -3.16 -0.49
CA GLY A 275 9.77 -2.70 0.88
C GLY A 275 9.97 -1.20 1.06
N ILE A 276 10.33 -0.82 2.27
CA ILE A 276 10.62 0.57 2.65
C ILE A 276 11.78 1.12 1.82
N THR A 277 12.83 0.32 1.58
CA THR A 277 13.94 0.70 0.71
C THR A 277 13.46 1.03 -0.71
N GLY A 278 12.52 0.26 -1.25
CA GLY A 278 11.89 0.52 -2.54
C GLY A 278 11.07 1.81 -2.53
N LEU A 279 10.21 1.97 -1.52
CA LEU A 279 9.36 3.16 -1.36
C LEU A 279 10.17 4.46 -1.25
N LEU A 280 11.29 4.45 -0.49
CA LEU A 280 12.21 5.60 -0.41
C LEU A 280 12.78 5.95 -1.79
N GLY A 281 13.12 4.94 -2.60
CA GLY A 281 13.56 5.13 -3.98
C GLY A 281 12.47 5.72 -4.89
N VAL A 282 11.22 5.28 -4.73
CA VAL A 282 10.07 5.82 -5.47
C VAL A 282 9.81 7.27 -5.07
N GLY A 283 9.85 7.59 -3.77
CA GLY A 283 9.72 8.97 -3.28
C GLY A 283 10.74 9.91 -3.90
N ALA A 284 12.01 9.48 -3.99
CA ALA A 284 13.07 10.27 -4.66
C ALA A 284 12.83 10.45 -6.17
N LEU A 285 12.27 9.44 -6.85
CA LEU A 285 11.84 9.59 -8.25
C LEU A 285 10.70 10.60 -8.38
N CYS A 286 9.68 10.52 -7.55
CA CYS A 286 8.55 11.46 -7.56
C CYS A 286 9.01 12.89 -7.33
N GLU A 287 9.91 13.11 -6.37
CA GLU A 287 10.51 14.42 -6.10
C GLU A 287 11.28 14.96 -7.30
N ALA A 288 12.15 14.12 -7.93
CA ALA A 288 12.91 14.51 -9.10
C ALA A 288 12.04 14.83 -10.33
N TRP A 289 10.86 14.22 -10.45
CA TRP A 289 9.91 14.44 -11.53
C TRP A 289 8.84 15.49 -11.20
N SER A 290 8.84 16.03 -9.97
CA SER A 290 7.81 16.94 -9.46
C SER A 290 6.40 16.36 -9.56
N ILE A 291 6.24 15.07 -9.32
CA ILE A 291 4.97 14.34 -9.32
C ILE A 291 4.63 13.96 -7.88
N PRO A 292 3.42 14.24 -7.38
CA PRO A 292 2.99 13.77 -6.06
C PRO A 292 2.98 12.25 -5.96
N LEU A 293 3.25 11.75 -4.74
CA LEU A 293 3.17 10.33 -4.40
C LEU A 293 1.96 10.08 -3.48
N SER A 294 1.18 9.07 -3.78
CA SER A 294 0.18 8.50 -2.88
C SER A 294 0.52 7.05 -2.57
N THR A 295 0.08 6.51 -1.43
CA THR A 295 0.27 5.09 -1.17
C THR A 295 -0.96 4.28 -1.54
N HIS A 296 -0.72 2.99 -1.80
CA HIS A 296 -1.74 1.96 -1.95
C HIS A 296 -1.78 1.15 -0.67
N THR A 297 -2.94 1.03 -0.02
CA THR A 297 -3.23 0.15 1.14
C THR A 297 -2.22 0.22 2.31
N ALA A 298 -2.18 -0.79 3.20
CA ALA A 298 -1.21 -1.00 4.29
C ALA A 298 -0.86 0.26 5.11
N PRO A 299 -1.85 1.02 5.64
CA PRO A 299 -1.61 2.32 6.26
C PRO A 299 -0.66 2.25 7.46
N ALA A 300 -0.69 1.18 8.26
CA ALA A 300 0.19 1.05 9.42
C ALA A 300 1.67 0.91 9.02
N LEU A 301 1.97 0.23 7.89
CA LEU A 301 3.33 0.15 7.36
C LEU A 301 3.79 1.48 6.78
N HIS A 302 2.90 2.20 6.09
CA HIS A 302 3.21 3.44 5.38
C HIS A 302 3.33 4.65 6.31
N ALA A 303 2.67 4.66 7.47
CA ALA A 303 2.53 5.83 8.35
C ALA A 303 3.88 6.52 8.63
N GLN A 304 4.89 5.78 9.05
CA GLN A 304 6.20 6.34 9.39
C GLN A 304 7.06 6.69 8.16
N PRO A 305 7.26 5.80 7.16
CA PRO A 305 8.05 6.12 5.97
C PRO A 305 7.51 7.32 5.19
N CYS A 306 6.19 7.46 5.08
CA CYS A 306 5.58 8.56 4.35
C CYS A 306 5.75 9.93 5.02
N CYS A 307 5.91 9.96 6.35
CA CYS A 307 6.29 11.18 7.05
C CYS A 307 7.74 11.63 6.76
N ALA A 308 8.58 10.77 6.16
CA ALA A 308 9.95 11.09 5.77
C ALA A 308 10.08 11.44 4.27
N LEU A 309 9.01 11.38 3.48
CA LEU A 309 9.04 11.59 2.03
C LEU A 309 8.34 12.91 1.64
N PRO A 310 9.07 13.91 1.10
CA PRO A 310 8.49 15.21 0.73
C PRO A 310 7.37 15.13 -0.30
N ALA A 311 7.47 14.21 -1.27
CA ALA A 311 6.51 14.07 -2.38
C ALA A 311 5.16 13.47 -1.94
N VAL A 312 5.04 12.87 -0.75
CA VAL A 312 3.80 12.21 -0.32
C VAL A 312 2.69 13.23 -0.12
N ARG A 313 1.53 12.96 -0.75
CA ARG A 313 0.30 13.72 -0.63
C ARG A 313 -0.57 13.15 0.49
N HIS A 314 -0.96 11.85 0.41
CA HIS A 314 -1.83 11.18 1.35
C HIS A 314 -1.61 9.66 1.35
N LEU A 315 -2.19 8.98 2.35
CA LEU A 315 -2.18 7.53 2.53
C LEU A 315 -3.57 6.96 2.25
N GLU A 316 -3.62 5.74 1.71
CA GLU A 316 -4.85 4.99 1.56
C GLU A 316 -5.27 4.34 2.87
N TRP A 317 -6.42 4.75 3.41
CA TRP A 317 -7.10 4.14 4.55
C TRP A 317 -8.04 3.06 4.04
N PHE A 318 -7.45 1.95 3.53
CA PHE A 318 -8.18 0.87 2.87
C PHE A 318 -8.90 -0.03 3.86
N HIS A 319 -10.22 -0.19 3.67
CA HIS A 319 -11.14 -0.85 4.59
C HIS A 319 -10.63 -2.18 5.14
N ASP A 320 -10.32 -3.14 4.25
CA ASP A 320 -9.94 -4.50 4.67
C ASP A 320 -8.57 -4.54 5.36
N HIS A 321 -7.57 -3.79 4.85
CA HIS A 321 -6.25 -3.77 5.46
C HIS A 321 -6.25 -3.12 6.85
N VAL A 322 -6.99 -2.04 7.04
CA VAL A 322 -7.19 -1.43 8.36
C VAL A 322 -7.78 -2.43 9.35
N ARG A 323 -8.79 -3.17 8.94
CA ARG A 323 -9.42 -4.21 9.74
C ARG A 323 -8.42 -5.31 10.13
N ILE A 324 -7.60 -5.77 9.17
CA ILE A 324 -6.58 -6.80 9.37
C ILE A 324 -5.45 -6.29 10.27
N GLU A 325 -4.96 -5.07 10.04
CA GLU A 325 -3.89 -4.48 10.85
C GLU A 325 -4.32 -4.30 12.31
N ARG A 326 -5.54 -3.83 12.55
CA ARG A 326 -6.14 -3.77 13.90
C ARG A 326 -6.27 -5.14 14.56
N LEU A 327 -6.61 -6.15 13.78
CA LEU A 327 -6.78 -7.52 14.26
C LEU A 327 -5.44 -8.14 14.66
N LEU A 328 -4.40 -7.95 13.84
CA LEU A 328 -3.14 -8.66 13.97
C LEU A 328 -2.06 -7.89 14.75
N PHE A 329 -2.13 -6.56 14.79
CA PHE A 329 -1.06 -5.75 15.39
C PHE A 329 -1.55 -4.89 16.55
N ASP A 330 -0.80 -4.90 17.65
CA ASP A 330 -0.83 -3.84 18.63
C ASP A 330 -0.02 -2.64 18.10
N GLY A 331 -0.49 -1.41 18.36
CA GLY A 331 0.15 -0.20 17.90
C GLY A 331 -0.23 0.24 16.47
N ALA A 332 -1.17 -0.44 15.80
CA ALA A 332 -1.71 0.04 14.53
C ALA A 332 -2.30 1.45 14.73
N PRO A 333 -1.85 2.46 13.97
CA PRO A 333 -2.29 3.84 14.19
C PRO A 333 -3.69 4.08 13.65
N GLU A 334 -4.39 5.07 14.24
CA GLU A 334 -5.72 5.51 13.83
C GLU A 334 -5.67 6.98 13.39
N PRO A 335 -6.41 7.35 12.34
CA PRO A 335 -6.47 8.74 11.93
C PRO A 335 -7.29 9.59 12.93
N VAL A 336 -6.82 10.79 13.16
CA VAL A 336 -7.54 11.81 13.92
C VAL A 336 -7.77 13.00 12.99
N ASP A 337 -9.02 13.41 12.83
CA ASP A 337 -9.41 14.48 11.90
C ASP A 337 -8.85 14.28 10.48
N GLY A 338 -8.95 13.04 9.96
CA GLY A 338 -8.47 12.68 8.63
C GLY A 338 -6.95 12.58 8.47
N ARG A 339 -6.19 12.62 9.58
CA ARG A 339 -4.73 12.62 9.55
C ARG A 339 -4.16 11.49 10.40
N LEU A 340 -3.21 10.75 9.84
CA LEU A 340 -2.49 9.68 10.53
C LEU A 340 -1.17 10.21 11.09
N VAL A 341 -1.04 10.20 12.43
CA VAL A 341 0.15 10.66 13.15
C VAL A 341 0.83 9.46 13.79
N PRO A 342 2.04 9.05 13.35
CA PRO A 342 2.75 7.92 13.93
C PRO A 342 3.16 8.17 15.39
N ASP A 343 3.04 7.16 16.25
CA ASP A 343 3.57 7.18 17.60
C ASP A 343 5.10 7.03 17.59
N ARG A 344 5.81 8.12 17.81
CA ARG A 344 7.27 8.17 17.84
C ARG A 344 7.90 7.70 19.16
N SER A 345 7.09 7.42 20.17
CA SER A 345 7.58 6.89 21.45
C SER A 345 7.87 5.39 21.38
N ARG A 346 7.33 4.69 20.37
CA ARG A 346 7.56 3.26 20.17
C ARG A 346 8.72 3.03 19.18
N PRO A 347 9.73 2.19 19.53
CA PRO A 347 10.81 1.86 18.61
C PRO A 347 10.34 1.11 17.35
N GLY A 348 11.07 1.25 16.27
CA GLY A 348 10.75 0.60 15.01
C GLY A 348 9.52 1.18 14.32
N LEU A 349 8.72 0.32 13.72
CA LEU A 349 7.39 0.63 13.16
C LEU A 349 6.36 0.94 14.26
N GLY A 350 6.67 0.60 15.52
CA GLY A 350 5.74 0.72 16.63
C GLY A 350 4.70 -0.39 16.70
N LEU A 351 4.83 -1.43 15.87
CA LEU A 351 3.89 -2.54 15.76
C LEU A 351 4.38 -3.79 16.49
N GLU A 352 3.46 -4.52 17.13
CA GLU A 352 3.73 -5.84 17.73
C GLU A 352 2.67 -6.85 17.26
N LEU A 353 3.11 -8.04 16.85
CA LEU A 353 2.19 -9.09 16.42
C LEU A 353 1.40 -9.67 17.60
N LYS A 354 0.08 -9.69 17.50
CA LYS A 354 -0.82 -10.35 18.44
C LYS A 354 -0.91 -11.85 18.13
N TYR A 355 0.07 -12.60 18.56
CA TYR A 355 0.21 -14.05 18.21
C TYR A 355 -1.05 -14.87 18.50
N ALA A 356 -1.71 -14.65 19.63
CA ALA A 356 -2.91 -15.38 20.00
C ALA A 356 -4.07 -15.14 19.03
N ASP A 357 -4.22 -13.89 18.55
CA ASP A 357 -5.25 -13.52 17.60
C ASP A 357 -4.91 -13.99 16.18
N ALA A 358 -3.62 -13.94 15.81
CA ALA A 358 -3.14 -14.35 14.50
C ALA A 358 -3.22 -15.87 14.28
N GLN A 359 -2.99 -16.67 15.33
CA GLN A 359 -2.84 -18.13 15.22
C GLN A 359 -4.00 -18.84 14.50
N ARG A 360 -5.23 -18.38 14.70
CA ARG A 360 -6.43 -18.99 14.08
C ARG A 360 -6.50 -18.80 12.56
N TYR A 361 -5.70 -17.88 12.01
CA TYR A 361 -5.65 -17.55 10.58
C TYR A 361 -4.39 -18.10 9.90
N LEU A 362 -3.52 -18.75 10.65
CA LEU A 362 -2.26 -19.29 10.13
C LEU A 362 -2.53 -20.37 9.06
N VAL A 363 -1.96 -20.17 7.87
CA VAL A 363 -2.06 -21.12 6.75
C VAL A 363 -0.70 -21.69 6.32
N GLN A 364 0.39 -20.96 6.61
CA GLN A 364 1.75 -21.38 6.29
C GLN A 364 2.75 -20.77 7.26
N GLU A 365 3.78 -21.53 7.60
CA GLU A 365 4.93 -21.06 8.39
C GLU A 365 6.24 -21.55 7.75
N ALA A 366 7.27 -20.70 7.76
CA ALA A 366 8.63 -21.04 7.36
C ALA A 366 9.60 -20.37 8.35
N THR A 367 10.50 -21.17 8.91
CA THR A 367 11.50 -20.75 9.89
C THR A 367 12.87 -21.31 9.48
N THR A 368 13.92 -20.52 9.66
CA THR A 368 15.33 -20.95 9.47
C THR A 368 15.99 -21.31 10.78
#